data_72352a8afd8ad00e8063d11400ae9186
#
_entry.id   72352a8afd8ad00e8063d11400ae9186
#
_cell.length_a   1.000
_cell.length_b   1.000
_cell.length_c   1.000
_cell.angle_alpha   90.00
_cell.angle_beta   90.00
_cell.angle_gamma   90.00
#
_symmetry.space_group_name_H-M   'P 1'
#
loop_
_entity.id
_entity.type
_entity.pdbx_description
1 polymer ?
#
loop_
_entity_poly.entity_id
_entity_poly.type
_entity_poly.pdbx_seq_one_letter_code
_entity_poly.pdbx_strand_id
1 'polypeptide(L)'
;MERILVIEDDPAVQRALHRLFKAEGFGVDVRFNGAEAVEASRTTSPAAVILDLRLPGMSGRDICRELKRLSPNLPVIVLSAKTEVSDKVLLLELGADDYITKPFSPRELLARVRAAMRRSGRTGTPDVFSFGDVSVDFSKMEVRRGGKQVMLTAQEFKILKFFLRNAERVISRDELLNQVWGYSNYPSTRTVDNHILKLRQKLEEDPAFPIHFRTMHGVGYKFVPRPEARDGQREN
;
A
#
# COMPACT_ATOMS: atom_id res chain seq x y z
N MET A 1 7.37 -3.94 11.98
CA MET A 1 5.93 -3.63 11.97
C MET A 1 5.78 -2.13 11.85
N GLU A 2 5.15 -1.64 10.78
CA GLU A 2 4.94 -0.20 10.56
C GLU A 2 4.01 0.37 11.64
N ARG A 3 4.32 1.57 12.12
CA ARG A 3 3.57 2.24 13.20
C ARG A 3 2.81 3.44 12.68
N ILE A 4 1.58 3.63 13.15
CA ILE A 4 0.78 4.83 12.93
C ILE A 4 0.71 5.61 14.24
N LEU A 5 1.08 6.88 14.19
CA LEU A 5 0.89 7.80 15.30
C LEU A 5 -0.46 8.49 15.16
N VAL A 6 -1.33 8.33 16.14
CA VAL A 6 -2.66 8.95 16.19
C VAL A 6 -2.61 10.07 17.23
N ILE A 7 -2.96 11.29 16.82
CA ILE A 7 -3.00 12.49 17.65
C ILE A 7 -4.46 12.97 17.66
N GLU A 8 -5.17 12.67 18.74
CA GLU A 8 -6.62 12.86 18.85
C GLU A 8 -6.96 12.97 20.34
N ASP A 9 -7.84 13.88 20.73
CA ASP A 9 -8.23 14.06 22.14
C ASP A 9 -9.52 13.31 22.53
N ASP A 10 -10.38 12.99 21.56
CA ASP A 10 -11.60 12.20 21.80
C ASP A 10 -11.27 10.71 22.01
N PRO A 11 -11.53 10.16 23.23
CA PRO A 11 -11.23 8.76 23.51
C PRO A 11 -12.04 7.76 22.67
N ALA A 12 -13.23 8.15 22.16
CA ALA A 12 -14.03 7.27 21.33
C ALA A 12 -13.40 7.15 19.91
N VAL A 13 -12.94 8.28 19.35
CA VAL A 13 -12.23 8.32 18.07
C VAL A 13 -10.89 7.61 18.19
N GLN A 14 -10.12 7.83 19.25
CA GLN A 14 -8.87 7.11 19.52
C GLN A 14 -9.07 5.59 19.48
N ARG A 15 -10.06 5.08 20.23
CA ARG A 15 -10.37 3.63 20.24
C ARG A 15 -10.78 3.10 18.88
N ALA A 16 -11.54 3.88 18.12
CA ALA A 16 -11.96 3.49 16.77
C ALA A 16 -10.77 3.42 15.81
N LEU A 17 -9.89 4.43 15.81
CA LEU A 17 -8.68 4.47 14.99
C LEU A 17 -7.68 3.39 15.39
N HIS A 18 -7.50 3.17 16.71
CA HIS A 18 -6.64 2.11 17.21
C HIS A 18 -7.10 0.73 16.71
N ARG A 19 -8.40 0.42 16.81
CA ARG A 19 -8.96 -0.85 16.32
C ARG A 19 -8.81 -0.98 14.81
N LEU A 20 -9.10 0.09 14.06
CA LEU A 20 -8.97 0.11 12.61
C LEU A 20 -7.55 -0.27 12.17
N PHE A 21 -6.55 0.46 12.65
CA PHE A 21 -5.17 0.25 12.20
C PHE A 21 -4.57 -1.06 12.74
N LYS A 22 -4.95 -1.50 13.95
CA LYS A 22 -4.54 -2.81 14.48
C LYS A 22 -5.08 -3.97 13.64
N ALA A 23 -6.34 -3.91 13.21
CA ALA A 23 -6.94 -4.92 12.34
C ALA A 23 -6.24 -5.02 10.98
N GLU A 24 -5.63 -3.92 10.52
CA GLU A 24 -4.87 -3.85 9.27
C GLU A 24 -3.36 -4.18 9.44
N GLY A 25 -2.96 -4.64 10.63
CA GLY A 25 -1.60 -5.09 10.90
C GLY A 25 -0.60 -3.98 11.26
N PHE A 26 -1.05 -2.76 11.55
CA PHE A 26 -0.17 -1.68 12.00
C PHE A 26 0.06 -1.71 13.52
N GLY A 27 1.24 -1.26 13.95
CA GLY A 27 1.43 -0.76 15.31
C GLY A 27 0.73 0.59 15.47
N VAL A 28 0.14 0.88 16.63
CA VAL A 28 -0.57 2.15 16.85
C VAL A 28 -0.09 2.78 18.14
N ASP A 29 0.40 4.01 18.02
CA ASP A 29 0.73 4.87 19.17
C ASP A 29 -0.30 6.00 19.21
N VAL A 30 -0.90 6.24 20.37
CA VAL A 30 -1.92 7.28 20.55
C VAL A 30 -1.37 8.37 21.48
N ARG A 31 -1.57 9.62 21.09
CA ARG A 31 -1.27 10.80 21.91
C ARG A 31 -2.48 11.75 21.91
N PHE A 32 -2.70 12.43 23.02
CA PHE A 32 -3.83 13.34 23.21
C PHE A 32 -3.40 14.81 23.24
N ASN A 33 -2.10 15.10 23.25
CA ASN A 33 -1.57 16.47 23.14
C ASN A 33 -0.42 16.58 22.13
N GLY A 34 -0.21 17.82 21.65
CA GLY A 34 0.73 18.10 20.57
C GLY A 34 2.19 17.95 20.96
N ALA A 35 2.57 18.34 22.18
CA ALA A 35 3.97 18.30 22.61
C ALA A 35 4.46 16.84 22.74
N GLU A 36 3.67 15.98 23.37
CA GLU A 36 3.95 14.55 23.44
C GLU A 36 3.96 13.86 22.07
N ALA A 37 3.08 14.32 21.16
CA ALA A 37 3.01 13.77 19.82
C ALA A 37 4.26 14.09 18.98
N VAL A 38 4.77 15.32 19.08
CA VAL A 38 6.01 15.72 18.41
C VAL A 38 7.20 14.91 18.94
N GLU A 39 7.30 14.72 20.28
CA GLU A 39 8.35 13.91 20.85
C GLU A 39 8.20 12.41 20.50
N ALA A 40 6.98 11.88 20.53
CA ALA A 40 6.72 10.52 20.07
C ALA A 40 7.12 10.31 18.61
N SER A 41 6.92 11.29 17.73
CA SER A 41 7.33 11.19 16.33
C SER A 41 8.85 11.03 16.13
N ARG A 42 9.65 11.63 17.03
CA ARG A 42 11.12 11.51 17.02
C ARG A 42 11.58 10.13 17.47
N THR A 43 10.96 9.61 18.52
CA THR A 43 11.41 8.36 19.17
C THR A 43 10.90 7.10 18.49
N THR A 44 9.67 7.13 17.94
CA THR A 44 9.03 5.94 17.35
C THR A 44 9.16 5.84 15.83
N SER A 45 9.60 6.92 15.16
CA SER A 45 9.72 6.99 13.70
C SER A 45 8.48 6.46 12.97
N PRO A 46 7.28 7.00 13.20
CA PRO A 46 6.03 6.46 12.67
C PRO A 46 6.02 6.48 11.15
N ALA A 47 5.36 5.50 10.53
CA ALA A 47 5.19 5.41 9.08
C ALA A 47 4.19 6.46 8.54
N ALA A 48 3.20 6.85 9.35
CA ALA A 48 2.29 7.95 9.09
C ALA A 48 1.73 8.53 10.38
N VAL A 49 1.23 9.76 10.31
CA VAL A 49 0.54 10.45 11.40
C VAL A 49 -0.90 10.74 11.01
N ILE A 50 -1.83 10.46 11.91
CA ILE A 50 -3.21 10.91 11.86
C ILE A 50 -3.36 12.02 12.89
N LEU A 51 -3.73 13.22 12.45
CA LEU A 51 -3.74 14.42 13.27
C LEU A 51 -5.12 15.07 13.29
N ASP A 52 -5.76 15.14 14.47
CA ASP A 52 -6.87 16.08 14.63
C ASP A 52 -6.36 17.52 14.75
N LEU A 53 -7.08 18.44 14.15
CA LEU A 53 -6.78 19.87 14.26
C LEU A 53 -7.22 20.49 15.60
N ARG A 54 -8.23 19.91 16.22
CA ARG A 54 -8.80 20.42 17.47
C ARG A 54 -8.22 19.64 18.64
N LEU A 55 -7.08 20.11 19.10
CA LEU A 55 -6.39 19.53 20.26
C LEU A 55 -6.23 20.58 21.35
N PRO A 56 -6.24 20.19 22.62
CA PRO A 56 -5.93 21.12 23.71
C PRO A 56 -4.46 21.53 23.67
N GLY A 57 -4.20 22.81 23.95
CA GLY A 57 -2.85 23.38 24.04
C GLY A 57 -2.30 23.81 22.68
N MET A 58 -1.46 23.00 22.06
CA MET A 58 -0.84 23.33 20.77
C MET A 58 -1.82 23.14 19.62
N SER A 59 -1.88 24.13 18.70
CA SER A 59 -2.79 24.00 17.53
C SER A 59 -2.35 22.88 16.59
N GLY A 60 -3.30 22.15 15.99
CA GLY A 60 -3.00 21.09 15.03
C GLY A 60 -2.18 21.59 13.83
N ARG A 61 -2.30 22.88 13.48
CA ARG A 61 -1.49 23.52 12.42
C ARG A 61 0.00 23.61 12.81
N ASP A 62 0.26 24.00 14.06
CA ASP A 62 1.64 24.11 14.55
C ASP A 62 2.26 22.73 14.75
N ILE A 63 1.47 21.74 15.16
CA ILE A 63 1.89 20.33 15.22
C ILE A 63 2.26 19.84 13.82
N CYS A 64 1.41 20.08 12.82
CA CYS A 64 1.68 19.68 11.43
C CYS A 64 2.99 20.29 10.94
N ARG A 65 3.18 21.61 11.13
CA ARG A 65 4.38 22.32 10.74
C ARG A 65 5.63 21.74 11.39
N GLU A 66 5.58 21.48 12.71
CA GLU A 66 6.72 20.93 13.46
C GLU A 66 7.05 19.49 13.03
N LEU A 67 6.05 18.64 12.82
CA LEU A 67 6.23 17.29 12.30
C LEU A 67 6.91 17.31 10.93
N LYS A 68 6.49 18.20 10.04
CA LYS A 68 7.08 18.34 8.70
C LYS A 68 8.47 18.98 8.73
N ARG A 69 8.74 19.86 9.66
CA ARG A 69 10.09 20.41 9.89
C ARG A 69 11.07 19.33 10.33
N LEU A 70 10.64 18.44 11.22
CA LEU A 70 11.45 17.33 11.74
C LEU A 70 11.63 16.21 10.72
N SER A 71 10.60 15.91 9.98
CA SER A 71 10.57 14.81 9.02
C SER A 71 9.76 15.21 7.79
N PRO A 72 10.36 15.88 6.79
CA PRO A 72 9.65 16.38 5.61
C PRO A 72 8.87 15.30 4.84
N ASN A 73 9.38 14.08 4.84
CA ASN A 73 8.79 12.94 4.14
C ASN A 73 7.81 12.12 5.02
N LEU A 74 7.54 12.55 6.27
CA LEU A 74 6.56 11.86 7.13
C LEU A 74 5.15 12.18 6.65
N PRO A 75 4.36 11.17 6.23
CA PRO A 75 2.97 11.40 5.85
C PRO A 75 2.14 11.90 7.03
N VAL A 76 1.49 13.04 6.86
CA VAL A 76 0.56 13.62 7.82
C VAL A 76 -0.80 13.73 7.19
N ILE A 77 -1.77 12.95 7.68
CA ILE A 77 -3.17 12.99 7.28
C ILE A 77 -3.97 13.72 8.36
N VAL A 78 -4.60 14.82 7.98
CA VAL A 78 -5.34 15.65 8.91
C VAL A 78 -6.81 15.25 8.95
N LEU A 79 -7.35 15.07 10.16
CA LEU A 79 -8.78 14.92 10.41
C LEU A 79 -9.35 16.26 10.90
N SER A 80 -10.46 16.71 10.32
CA SER A 80 -11.09 17.97 10.75
C SER A 80 -12.61 17.94 10.61
N ALA A 81 -13.28 18.60 11.52
CA ALA A 81 -14.74 18.86 11.41
C ALA A 81 -15.06 20.03 10.47
N LYS A 82 -14.07 20.82 10.04
CA LYS A 82 -14.28 21.99 9.20
C LYS A 82 -14.30 21.61 7.72
N THR A 83 -15.26 22.14 7.00
CA THR A 83 -15.47 21.93 5.56
C THR A 83 -14.99 23.08 4.70
N GLU A 84 -14.52 24.19 5.30
CA GLU A 84 -14.11 25.38 4.57
C GLU A 84 -12.87 25.12 3.68
N VAL A 85 -12.95 25.57 2.45
CA VAL A 85 -11.92 25.40 1.44
C VAL A 85 -10.62 26.08 1.88
N SER A 86 -10.71 27.25 2.52
CA SER A 86 -9.57 28.00 3.05
C SER A 86 -8.72 27.22 4.05
N ASP A 87 -9.35 26.45 4.94
CA ASP A 87 -8.64 25.60 5.91
C ASP A 87 -7.91 24.43 5.23
N LYS A 88 -8.53 23.88 4.18
CA LYS A 88 -7.90 22.78 3.39
C LYS A 88 -6.66 23.25 2.65
N VAL A 89 -6.75 24.39 1.98
CA VAL A 89 -5.62 24.99 1.24
C VAL A 89 -4.45 25.27 2.19
N LEU A 90 -4.73 25.95 3.31
CA LEU A 90 -3.71 26.29 4.29
C LEU A 90 -3.00 25.05 4.86
N LEU A 91 -3.72 23.95 5.10
CA LEU A 91 -3.11 22.72 5.63
C LEU A 91 -2.22 22.04 4.61
N LEU A 92 -2.58 22.04 3.34
CA LEU A 92 -1.73 21.54 2.26
C LEU A 92 -0.48 22.40 2.09
N GLU A 93 -0.62 23.73 2.21
CA GLU A 93 0.53 24.66 2.21
C GLU A 93 1.48 24.46 3.40
N LEU A 94 0.96 24.02 4.56
CA LEU A 94 1.76 23.63 5.72
C LEU A 94 2.43 22.25 5.57
N GLY A 95 2.20 21.57 4.44
CA GLY A 95 2.83 20.31 4.09
C GLY A 95 2.06 19.07 4.49
N ALA A 96 0.79 19.17 4.92
CA ALA A 96 -0.04 17.99 5.11
C ALA A 96 -0.20 17.22 3.78
N ASP A 97 -0.13 15.88 3.84
CA ASP A 97 -0.18 15.04 2.64
C ASP A 97 -1.61 14.76 2.18
N ASP A 98 -2.56 14.81 3.11
CA ASP A 98 -3.99 14.65 2.82
C ASP A 98 -4.85 15.25 3.94
N TYR A 99 -6.14 15.42 3.64
CA TYR A 99 -7.13 16.01 4.53
C TYR A 99 -8.45 15.24 4.42
N ILE A 100 -9.05 14.91 5.56
CA ILE A 100 -10.31 14.17 5.65
C ILE A 100 -11.27 14.90 6.59
N THR A 101 -12.52 15.09 6.14
CA THR A 101 -13.57 15.68 6.96
C THR A 101 -14.22 14.63 7.87
N LYS A 102 -14.45 15.00 9.14
CA LYS A 102 -15.31 14.25 10.06
C LYS A 102 -16.79 14.54 9.79
N PRO A 103 -17.69 13.53 9.72
CA PRO A 103 -17.43 12.11 9.88
C PRO A 103 -16.81 11.48 8.62
N PHE A 104 -15.94 10.49 8.78
CA PHE A 104 -15.25 9.82 7.70
C PHE A 104 -15.51 8.31 7.66
N SER A 105 -15.37 7.73 6.48
CA SER A 105 -15.39 6.28 6.31
C SER A 105 -14.06 5.67 6.75
N PRO A 106 -14.04 4.61 7.60
CA PRO A 106 -12.81 3.88 7.92
C PRO A 106 -12.05 3.38 6.69
N ARG A 107 -12.77 2.95 5.66
CA ARG A 107 -12.18 2.50 4.39
C ARG A 107 -11.51 3.64 3.62
N GLU A 108 -12.12 4.83 3.62
CA GLU A 108 -11.54 6.01 2.99
C GLU A 108 -10.26 6.44 3.71
N LEU A 109 -10.29 6.56 5.03
CA LEU A 109 -9.11 6.90 5.82
C LEU A 109 -7.96 5.94 5.54
N LEU A 110 -8.21 4.64 5.60
CA LEU A 110 -7.19 3.62 5.35
C LEU A 110 -6.61 3.72 3.94
N ALA A 111 -7.45 3.93 2.92
CA ALA A 111 -7.00 4.10 1.54
C ALA A 111 -6.09 5.33 1.36
N ARG A 112 -6.43 6.46 2.00
CA ARG A 112 -5.64 7.70 1.97
C ARG A 112 -4.32 7.57 2.74
N VAL A 113 -4.33 6.94 3.91
CA VAL A 113 -3.11 6.64 4.68
C VAL A 113 -2.15 5.81 3.85
N ARG A 114 -2.62 4.71 3.27
CA ARG A 114 -1.80 3.86 2.39
C ARG A 114 -1.28 4.62 1.16
N ALA A 115 -2.09 5.50 0.58
CA ALA A 115 -1.66 6.33 -0.55
C ALA A 115 -0.57 7.34 -0.15
N ALA A 116 -0.70 7.99 1.00
CA ALA A 116 0.30 8.92 1.52
C ALA A 116 1.61 8.21 1.87
N MET A 117 1.54 7.04 2.53
CA MET A 117 2.72 6.22 2.83
C MET A 117 3.46 5.77 1.57
N ARG A 118 2.76 5.42 0.50
CA ARG A 118 3.40 5.11 -0.80
C ARG A 118 4.15 6.30 -1.38
N ARG A 119 3.55 7.48 -1.36
CA ARG A 119 4.19 8.73 -1.88
C ARG A 119 5.45 9.09 -1.11
N SER A 120 5.48 8.84 0.19
CA SER A 120 6.64 9.14 1.04
C SER A 120 7.80 8.14 0.93
N GLY A 121 7.66 7.08 0.16
CA GLY A 121 8.65 5.99 0.06
C GLY A 121 8.82 5.17 1.35
N ARG A 122 7.94 5.36 2.34
CA ARG A 122 8.01 4.71 3.66
C ARG A 122 7.25 3.38 3.77
N THR A 123 6.46 3.00 2.77
CA THR A 123 5.96 1.64 2.72
C THR A 123 7.13 0.72 2.40
N GLY A 124 7.48 -0.14 3.32
CA GLY A 124 8.58 -1.12 3.19
C GLY A 124 8.33 -2.20 2.11
N THR A 125 7.38 -2.03 1.22
CA THR A 125 7.32 -2.72 -0.06
C THR A 125 8.09 -1.86 -1.06
N PRO A 126 9.25 -2.29 -1.54
CA PRO A 126 9.96 -1.56 -2.58
C PRO A 126 8.99 -1.32 -3.75
N ASP A 127 8.91 -0.08 -4.25
CA ASP A 127 8.17 0.19 -5.49
C ASP A 127 8.86 -0.47 -6.70
N VAL A 128 10.09 -0.92 -6.51
CA VAL A 128 10.86 -1.70 -7.46
C VAL A 128 10.98 -3.15 -6.99
N PHE A 129 10.47 -4.07 -7.79
CA PHE A 129 10.59 -5.51 -7.58
C PHE A 129 11.43 -6.12 -8.69
N SER A 130 12.16 -7.20 -8.36
CA SER A 130 12.90 -7.97 -9.35
C SER A 130 12.70 -9.46 -9.13
N PHE A 131 12.56 -10.19 -10.23
CA PHE A 131 12.50 -11.65 -10.24
C PHE A 131 13.00 -12.15 -11.60
N GLY A 132 13.84 -13.20 -11.59
CA GLY A 132 14.52 -13.62 -12.81
C GLY A 132 15.25 -12.46 -13.50
N ASP A 133 14.98 -12.25 -14.76
CA ASP A 133 15.47 -11.13 -15.58
C ASP A 133 14.48 -9.95 -15.66
N VAL A 134 13.40 -9.98 -14.85
CA VAL A 134 12.34 -8.97 -14.83
C VAL A 134 12.56 -7.97 -13.71
N SER A 135 12.44 -6.68 -14.01
CA SER A 135 12.33 -5.57 -13.04
C SER A 135 11.01 -4.82 -13.22
N VAL A 136 10.37 -4.46 -12.12
CA VAL A 136 9.07 -3.78 -12.08
C VAL A 136 9.20 -2.54 -11.21
N ASP A 137 8.95 -1.36 -11.76
CA ASP A 137 8.84 -0.10 -11.01
C ASP A 137 7.37 0.33 -10.96
N PHE A 138 6.75 0.17 -9.80
CA PHE A 138 5.33 0.50 -9.63
C PHE A 138 5.06 1.99 -9.60
N SER A 139 6.04 2.82 -9.24
CA SER A 139 5.90 4.28 -9.20
C SER A 139 5.85 4.85 -10.61
N LYS A 140 6.66 4.30 -11.53
CA LYS A 140 6.72 4.68 -12.93
C LYS A 140 5.79 3.89 -13.83
N MET A 141 5.14 2.85 -13.30
CA MET A 141 4.37 1.85 -14.08
C MET A 141 5.20 1.21 -15.20
N GLU A 142 6.49 0.99 -14.95
CA GLU A 142 7.41 0.38 -15.89
C GLU A 142 7.69 -1.08 -15.54
N VAL A 143 7.77 -1.91 -16.58
CA VAL A 143 8.24 -3.29 -16.50
C VAL A 143 9.34 -3.48 -17.54
N ARG A 144 10.45 -4.09 -17.12
CA ARG A 144 11.56 -4.43 -18.02
C ARG A 144 11.90 -5.91 -17.86
N ARG A 145 12.29 -6.53 -18.96
CA ARG A 145 12.79 -7.90 -18.98
C ARG A 145 14.07 -7.96 -19.82
N GLY A 146 15.14 -8.49 -19.25
CA GLY A 146 16.47 -8.47 -19.89
C GLY A 146 16.89 -7.04 -20.29
N GLY A 147 16.53 -6.02 -19.49
CA GLY A 147 16.77 -4.60 -19.77
C GLY A 147 15.81 -3.95 -20.78
N LYS A 148 15.01 -4.71 -21.53
CA LYS A 148 14.05 -4.20 -22.54
C LYS A 148 12.71 -3.92 -21.86
N GLN A 149 12.06 -2.80 -22.26
CA GLN A 149 10.74 -2.44 -21.77
C GLN A 149 9.68 -3.43 -22.26
N VAL A 150 8.80 -3.86 -21.33
CA VAL A 150 7.68 -4.76 -21.61
C VAL A 150 6.37 -4.01 -21.37
N MET A 151 5.53 -3.93 -22.38
CA MET A 151 4.23 -3.27 -22.30
C MET A 151 3.20 -4.20 -21.66
N LEU A 152 2.71 -3.82 -20.50
CA LEU A 152 1.56 -4.46 -19.84
C LEU A 152 0.32 -3.58 -19.97
N THR A 153 -0.83 -4.21 -20.14
CA THR A 153 -2.12 -3.53 -19.99
C THR A 153 -2.34 -3.16 -18.51
N ALA A 154 -3.22 -2.19 -18.25
CA ALA A 154 -3.54 -1.79 -16.88
C ALA A 154 -4.00 -2.97 -16.01
N GLN A 155 -4.71 -3.94 -16.61
CA GLN A 155 -5.19 -5.12 -15.91
C GLN A 155 -4.06 -6.12 -15.61
N GLU A 156 -3.19 -6.39 -16.58
CA GLU A 156 -2.00 -7.22 -16.39
C GLU A 156 -1.08 -6.64 -15.30
N PHE A 157 -0.92 -5.31 -15.27
CA PHE A 157 -0.13 -4.62 -14.27
C PHE A 157 -0.75 -4.74 -12.86
N LYS A 158 -2.08 -4.65 -12.74
CA LYS A 158 -2.79 -4.88 -11.46
C LYS A 158 -2.59 -6.29 -10.94
N ILE A 159 -2.70 -7.30 -11.83
CA ILE A 159 -2.49 -8.71 -11.48
C ILE A 159 -1.05 -8.93 -11.02
N LEU A 160 -0.08 -8.42 -11.79
CA LEU A 160 1.34 -8.52 -11.43
C LEU A 160 1.60 -7.91 -10.04
N LYS A 161 1.07 -6.71 -9.80
CA LYS A 161 1.19 -6.03 -8.50
C LYS A 161 0.59 -6.85 -7.35
N PHE A 162 -0.55 -7.49 -7.59
CA PHE A 162 -1.20 -8.32 -6.59
C PHE A 162 -0.35 -9.56 -6.26
N PHE A 163 0.22 -10.22 -7.27
CA PHE A 163 1.10 -11.37 -7.08
C PHE A 163 2.39 -11.02 -6.34
N LEU A 164 3.07 -9.94 -6.73
CA LEU A 164 4.30 -9.50 -6.10
C LEU A 164 4.12 -9.16 -4.62
N ARG A 165 2.94 -8.63 -4.25
CA ARG A 165 2.58 -8.35 -2.84
C ARG A 165 2.17 -9.57 -2.03
N ASN A 166 1.80 -10.66 -2.70
CA ASN A 166 1.37 -11.91 -2.10
C ASN A 166 2.27 -13.08 -2.55
N ALA A 167 3.57 -12.80 -2.73
CA ALA A 167 4.53 -13.81 -3.14
C ALA A 167 4.49 -15.03 -2.21
N GLU A 168 4.77 -16.20 -2.77
CA GLU A 168 4.77 -17.52 -2.09
C GLU A 168 3.39 -18.00 -1.58
N ARG A 169 2.35 -17.18 -1.68
CA ARG A 169 0.99 -17.56 -1.30
C ARG A 169 0.24 -18.16 -2.49
N VAL A 170 -0.54 -19.21 -2.23
CA VAL A 170 -1.50 -19.72 -3.20
C VAL A 170 -2.73 -18.82 -3.20
N ILE A 171 -3.12 -18.34 -4.36
CA ILE A 171 -4.23 -17.40 -4.57
C ILE A 171 -5.26 -18.08 -5.46
N SER A 172 -6.51 -18.16 -5.01
CA SER A 172 -7.57 -18.75 -5.79
C SER A 172 -7.98 -17.85 -6.97
N ARG A 173 -8.62 -18.44 -7.99
CA ARG A 173 -9.14 -17.67 -9.13
C ARG A 173 -10.20 -16.66 -8.71
N ASP A 174 -11.05 -17.03 -7.76
CA ASP A 174 -12.09 -16.13 -7.24
C ASP A 174 -11.49 -14.99 -6.43
N GLU A 175 -10.45 -15.26 -5.65
CA GLU A 175 -9.72 -14.22 -4.93
C GLU A 175 -9.07 -13.22 -5.89
N LEU A 176 -8.40 -13.70 -6.94
CA LEU A 176 -7.84 -12.85 -7.99
C LEU A 176 -8.91 -12.00 -8.67
N LEU A 177 -10.04 -12.62 -8.99
CA LEU A 177 -11.17 -11.94 -9.61
C LEU A 177 -11.68 -10.80 -8.73
N ASN A 178 -11.94 -11.09 -7.46
CA ASN A 178 -12.48 -10.13 -6.49
C ASN A 178 -11.51 -8.97 -6.22
N GLN A 179 -10.22 -9.27 -6.04
CA GLN A 179 -9.21 -8.28 -5.67
C GLN A 179 -8.74 -7.39 -6.82
N VAL A 180 -8.77 -7.91 -8.04
CA VAL A 180 -8.23 -7.22 -9.22
C VAL A 180 -9.32 -6.56 -10.06
N TRP A 181 -10.52 -7.18 -10.19
CA TRP A 181 -11.66 -6.64 -10.96
C TRP A 181 -12.72 -5.96 -10.10
N GLY A 182 -12.83 -6.32 -8.81
CA GLY A 182 -13.86 -5.79 -7.92
C GLY A 182 -15.23 -6.43 -8.12
N TYR A 183 -16.16 -6.14 -7.20
CA TYR A 183 -17.49 -6.78 -7.15
C TYR A 183 -18.49 -6.33 -8.23
N SER A 184 -18.18 -5.30 -9.02
CA SER A 184 -19.15 -4.68 -9.94
C SER A 184 -19.10 -5.20 -11.38
N ASN A 185 -18.10 -5.97 -11.76
CA ASN A 185 -17.98 -6.57 -13.10
C ASN A 185 -17.47 -7.99 -12.94
N TYR A 186 -18.35 -8.98 -13.03
CA TYR A 186 -17.98 -10.40 -12.97
C TYR A 186 -17.56 -10.94 -14.35
N PRO A 187 -16.27 -10.81 -14.75
CA PRO A 187 -15.76 -11.68 -15.79
C PRO A 187 -15.68 -13.11 -15.23
N SER A 188 -15.78 -14.11 -16.07
CA SER A 188 -15.62 -15.50 -15.65
C SER A 188 -14.19 -15.78 -15.16
N THR A 189 -13.99 -16.82 -14.35
CA THR A 189 -12.67 -17.29 -13.92
C THR A 189 -11.72 -17.56 -15.09
N ARG A 190 -12.25 -17.86 -16.28
CA ARG A 190 -11.52 -18.00 -17.54
C ARG A 190 -10.79 -16.70 -17.94
N THR A 191 -11.31 -15.54 -17.53
CA THR A 191 -10.64 -14.25 -17.75
C THR A 191 -9.33 -14.16 -16.96
N VAL A 192 -9.30 -14.69 -15.74
CA VAL A 192 -8.07 -14.79 -14.94
C VAL A 192 -7.03 -15.63 -15.67
N ASP A 193 -7.42 -16.83 -16.12
CA ASP A 193 -6.51 -17.77 -16.81
C ASP A 193 -5.89 -17.14 -18.06
N ASN A 194 -6.69 -16.40 -18.85
CA ASN A 194 -6.20 -15.68 -20.04
C ASN A 194 -5.19 -14.58 -19.69
N HIS A 195 -5.38 -13.85 -18.59
CA HIS A 195 -4.42 -12.82 -18.19
C HIS A 195 -3.13 -13.42 -17.62
N ILE A 196 -3.23 -14.54 -16.89
CA ILE A 196 -2.05 -15.27 -16.44
C ILE A 196 -1.25 -15.79 -17.64
N LEU A 197 -1.91 -16.33 -18.66
CA LEU A 197 -1.24 -16.76 -19.88
C LEU A 197 -0.48 -15.60 -20.55
N LYS A 198 -1.11 -14.44 -20.67
CA LYS A 198 -0.47 -13.23 -21.25
C LYS A 198 0.71 -12.74 -20.40
N LEU A 199 0.61 -12.77 -19.08
CA LEU A 199 1.73 -12.43 -18.19
C LEU A 199 2.90 -13.40 -18.37
N ARG A 200 2.63 -14.71 -18.44
CA ARG A 200 3.65 -15.72 -18.72
C ARG A 200 4.36 -15.47 -20.06
N GLN A 201 3.61 -15.21 -21.12
CA GLN A 201 4.17 -14.89 -22.45
C GLN A 201 5.12 -13.69 -22.43
N LYS A 202 4.88 -12.73 -21.56
CA LYS A 202 5.66 -11.50 -21.46
C LYS A 202 6.81 -11.58 -20.46
N LEU A 203 6.65 -12.32 -19.36
CA LEU A 203 7.52 -12.25 -18.19
C LEU A 203 8.24 -13.55 -17.83
N GLU A 204 7.83 -14.70 -18.36
CA GLU A 204 8.54 -15.97 -18.17
C GLU A 204 9.50 -16.24 -19.31
N GLU A 205 10.61 -16.92 -19.03
CA GLU A 205 11.55 -17.35 -20.07
C GLU A 205 10.90 -18.35 -21.03
N ASP A 206 10.21 -19.36 -20.48
CA ASP A 206 9.37 -20.29 -21.20
C ASP A 206 7.93 -20.24 -20.65
N PRO A 207 6.98 -19.67 -21.42
CA PRO A 207 5.59 -19.61 -20.99
C PRO A 207 4.91 -20.98 -20.81
N ALA A 208 5.41 -22.02 -21.48
CA ALA A 208 4.88 -23.38 -21.36
C ALA A 208 5.33 -24.05 -20.06
N PHE A 209 6.51 -23.68 -19.56
CA PHE A 209 7.10 -24.19 -18.32
C PHE A 209 7.37 -23.06 -17.31
N PRO A 210 6.33 -22.35 -16.83
CA PRO A 210 6.49 -21.18 -16.01
C PRO A 210 7.11 -21.52 -14.65
N ILE A 211 8.13 -20.77 -14.26
CA ILE A 211 8.83 -20.94 -12.98
C ILE A 211 8.36 -19.95 -11.93
N HIS A 212 7.90 -18.77 -12.37
CA HIS A 212 7.42 -17.71 -11.45
C HIS A 212 5.90 -17.78 -11.26
N PHE A 213 5.11 -17.82 -12.32
CA PHE A 213 3.65 -17.88 -12.25
C PHE A 213 3.14 -19.34 -12.28
N ARG A 214 3.27 -20.07 -11.18
CA ARG A 214 2.95 -21.50 -11.10
C ARG A 214 1.45 -21.75 -11.01
N THR A 215 0.95 -22.75 -11.73
CA THR A 215 -0.43 -23.23 -11.60
C THR A 215 -0.52 -24.19 -10.41
N MET A 216 -1.46 -23.94 -9.51
CA MET A 216 -1.84 -24.85 -8.46
C MET A 216 -3.15 -25.52 -8.88
N HIS A 217 -3.04 -26.76 -9.42
CA HIS A 217 -4.16 -27.48 -10.02
C HIS A 217 -5.35 -27.57 -9.05
N GLY A 218 -6.55 -27.29 -9.55
CA GLY A 218 -7.78 -27.29 -8.76
C GLY A 218 -7.98 -26.09 -7.83
N VAL A 219 -6.92 -25.26 -7.56
CA VAL A 219 -6.96 -24.15 -6.60
C VAL A 219 -6.83 -22.80 -7.29
N GLY A 220 -5.73 -22.54 -7.98
CA GLY A 220 -5.44 -21.23 -8.54
C GLY A 220 -3.99 -21.06 -8.97
N TYR A 221 -3.32 -20.02 -8.48
CA TYR A 221 -1.97 -19.66 -8.89
C TYR A 221 -1.10 -19.29 -7.69
N LYS A 222 0.21 -19.50 -7.83
CA LYS A 222 1.23 -19.06 -6.88
C LYS A 222 2.33 -18.33 -7.63
N PHE A 223 2.77 -17.19 -7.11
CA PHE A 223 3.92 -16.46 -7.62
C PHE A 223 5.16 -16.77 -6.78
N VAL A 224 6.25 -17.18 -7.44
CA VAL A 224 7.52 -17.56 -6.82
C VAL A 224 8.61 -16.61 -7.35
N PRO A 225 9.09 -15.62 -6.55
CA PRO A 225 10.10 -14.66 -7.01
C PRO A 225 11.49 -15.27 -7.18
N ARG A 226 11.83 -16.28 -6.38
CA ARG A 226 13.10 -17.01 -6.43
C ARG A 226 12.81 -18.50 -6.51
N PRO A 227 12.54 -19.03 -7.72
CA PRO A 227 12.36 -20.46 -7.87
C PRO A 227 13.69 -21.19 -7.56
N GLU A 228 13.58 -22.29 -6.82
CA GLU A 228 14.72 -23.20 -6.66
C GLU A 228 15.19 -23.64 -8.04
N ALA A 229 16.51 -23.68 -8.24
CA ALA A 229 17.09 -24.21 -9.47
C ALA A 229 16.52 -25.63 -9.66
N ARG A 230 15.98 -25.91 -10.84
CA ARG A 230 15.59 -27.28 -11.17
C ARG A 230 16.85 -28.13 -11.11
N ASP A 231 16.95 -28.96 -10.08
CA ASP A 231 17.91 -30.06 -10.07
C ASP A 231 17.72 -30.86 -11.36
N GLY A 232 18.80 -30.97 -12.11
CA GLY A 232 18.79 -31.50 -13.44
C GLY A 232 18.15 -32.88 -13.50
N GLN A 233 17.04 -32.98 -14.15
CA GLN A 233 16.70 -34.22 -14.86
C GLN A 233 17.58 -34.32 -16.12
N ARG A 234 18.87 -34.60 -15.90
CA ARG A 234 19.63 -35.44 -16.81
C ARG A 234 19.46 -36.85 -16.27
N GLU A 235 18.59 -37.59 -16.91
CA GLU A 235 18.73 -39.05 -16.96
C GLU A 235 18.01 -39.53 -18.22
N ASN A 236 18.85 -40.06 -19.11
CA ASN A 236 18.69 -41.08 -20.16
C ASN A 236 17.42 -41.12 -20.98
#